data_c16167a9485ae37ea1246aa30a06e0ad
#
_entry.id   c16167a9485ae37ea1246aa30a06e0ad
#
_cell.length_a   1.000
_cell.length_b   1.000
_cell.length_c   1.000
_cell.angle_alpha   90.00
_cell.angle_beta   90.00
_cell.angle_gamma   90.00
#
_symmetry.space_group_name_H-M   'P 1'
#
loop_
_entity.id
_entity.type
_entity.pdbx_description
1 polymer ?
#
loop_
_entity_poly.entity_id
_entity_poly.type
_entity_poly.pdbx_seq_one_letter_code
_entity_poly.pdbx_strand_id
1 'polypeptide(L)'
;MHALGRRNLPNGENSMKPAKLLLLAGDFVEDYEIMVPFQALQMVGHSVDAVCPGKKKGEQVRTAIHDFEGDQTYSEKRGHNFTLNATFDDIKAADYDALVVPGGRAPEYLRLNEKVLDIVRHFDKAGKPIAALCHGPQLLAAAGVLKGRKVNAYPACAPEVELAG
;
A
#
# COMPACT_ATOMS: atom_id res chain seq x y z
N MET A 1 -33.98 39.86 0.61
CA MET A 1 -33.80 38.52 1.16
C MET A 1 -34.07 37.49 0.07
N HIS A 2 -33.03 36.97 -0.60
CA HIS A 2 -33.18 35.95 -1.64
C HIS A 2 -32.84 34.60 -0.99
N ALA A 3 -33.85 33.74 -0.94
CA ALA A 3 -33.66 32.36 -0.48
C ALA A 3 -32.82 31.58 -1.51
N LEU A 4 -31.65 31.17 -1.11
CA LEU A 4 -30.82 30.22 -1.87
C LEU A 4 -31.53 28.86 -1.90
N GLY A 5 -32.07 28.51 -3.06
CA GLY A 5 -32.69 27.22 -3.31
C GLY A 5 -31.68 26.08 -3.06
N ARG A 6 -32.04 25.17 -2.16
CA ARG A 6 -31.31 23.89 -1.99
C ARG A 6 -31.37 23.16 -3.32
N ARG A 7 -30.22 22.97 -3.96
CA ARG A 7 -30.11 22.01 -5.05
C ARG A 7 -30.30 20.62 -4.45
N ASN A 8 -31.36 19.95 -4.82
CA ASN A 8 -31.54 18.53 -4.58
C ASN A 8 -30.43 17.82 -5.36
N LEU A 9 -29.42 17.31 -4.66
CA LEU A 9 -28.49 16.33 -5.22
C LEU A 9 -29.32 15.07 -5.51
N PRO A 10 -29.14 14.42 -6.67
CA PRO A 10 -29.84 13.17 -6.93
C PRO A 10 -29.41 12.17 -5.87
N ASN A 11 -30.39 11.53 -5.22
CA ASN A 11 -30.20 10.37 -4.35
C ASN A 11 -29.71 9.19 -5.20
N GLY A 12 -28.46 9.25 -5.68
CA GLY A 12 -27.75 8.11 -6.19
C GLY A 12 -27.11 7.43 -5.01
N GLU A 13 -27.59 6.27 -4.64
CA GLU A 13 -26.94 5.34 -3.75
C GLU A 13 -25.60 4.89 -4.37
N ASN A 14 -24.62 5.79 -4.31
CA ASN A 14 -23.23 5.42 -4.60
C ASN A 14 -22.58 5.02 -3.26
N SER A 15 -23.24 4.12 -2.53
CA SER A 15 -22.60 3.44 -1.42
C SER A 15 -21.54 2.54 -2.02
N MET A 16 -20.29 2.95 -1.92
CA MET A 16 -19.16 2.06 -2.27
C MET A 16 -19.35 0.75 -1.50
N LYS A 17 -19.41 -0.36 -2.23
CA LYS A 17 -19.49 -1.67 -1.58
C LYS A 17 -18.23 -1.86 -0.72
N PRO A 18 -18.37 -2.32 0.54
CA PRO A 18 -17.23 -2.68 1.34
C PRO A 18 -16.33 -3.67 0.58
N ALA A 19 -15.04 -3.38 0.55
CA ALA A 19 -14.02 -4.23 -0.05
C ALA A 19 -13.08 -4.78 1.02
N LYS A 20 -12.46 -5.91 0.75
CA LYS A 20 -11.42 -6.49 1.60
C LYS A 20 -10.06 -6.25 0.96
N LEU A 21 -9.19 -5.50 1.64
CA LEU A 21 -7.89 -5.13 1.13
C LEU A 21 -6.77 -5.86 1.87
N LEU A 22 -5.74 -6.23 1.12
CA LEU A 22 -4.48 -6.73 1.67
C LEU A 22 -3.45 -5.60 1.70
N LEU A 23 -2.78 -5.40 2.83
CA LEU A 23 -1.70 -4.44 2.98
C LEU A 23 -0.40 -5.20 3.31
N LEU A 24 0.62 -5.04 2.46
CA LEU A 24 1.94 -5.64 2.67
C LEU A 24 2.79 -4.70 3.52
N ALA A 25 3.13 -5.14 4.72
CA ALA A 25 3.96 -4.41 5.67
C ALA A 25 5.33 -5.08 5.85
N GLY A 26 6.29 -4.31 6.33
CA GLY A 26 7.60 -4.80 6.73
C GLY A 26 8.27 -3.83 7.69
N ASP A 27 9.32 -4.27 8.39
CA ASP A 27 10.11 -3.37 9.23
C ASP A 27 10.67 -2.20 8.38
N PHE A 28 10.67 -1.00 8.94
CA PHE A 28 11.05 0.26 8.30
C PHE A 28 10.16 0.66 7.11
N VAL A 29 8.90 0.20 7.09
CA VAL A 29 7.86 0.81 6.30
C VAL A 29 7.69 2.28 6.73
N GLU A 30 7.42 3.18 5.79
CA GLU A 30 7.22 4.59 6.14
C GLU A 30 5.96 4.76 6.98
N ASP A 31 6.07 5.59 8.04
CA ASP A 31 5.07 5.72 9.11
C ASP A 31 3.69 6.17 8.60
N TYR A 32 3.65 7.29 7.87
CA TYR A 32 2.40 7.79 7.29
C TYR A 32 1.85 6.88 6.19
N GLU A 33 2.73 6.25 5.44
CA GLU A 33 2.32 5.43 4.30
C GLU A 33 1.65 4.11 4.69
N ILE A 34 1.89 3.65 5.91
CA ILE A 34 1.13 2.51 6.47
C ILE A 34 -0.04 2.97 7.32
N MET A 35 0.15 3.97 8.22
CA MET A 35 -0.87 4.37 9.18
C MET A 35 -2.07 5.04 8.51
N VAL A 36 -1.82 5.98 7.59
CA VAL A 36 -2.89 6.76 6.96
C VAL A 36 -3.77 5.91 6.05
N PRO A 37 -3.23 5.14 5.08
CA PRO A 37 -4.07 4.28 4.25
C PRO A 37 -4.83 3.22 5.05
N PHE A 38 -4.17 2.59 6.03
CA PHE A 38 -4.81 1.59 6.89
C PHE A 38 -6.05 2.15 7.59
N GLN A 39 -5.93 3.33 8.21
CA GLN A 39 -7.03 3.95 8.95
C GLN A 39 -8.09 4.55 8.02
N ALA A 40 -7.67 5.24 6.94
CA ALA A 40 -8.58 5.89 6.01
C ALA A 40 -9.47 4.88 5.27
N LEU A 41 -8.91 3.76 4.83
CA LEU A 41 -9.68 2.70 4.17
C LEU A 41 -10.72 2.08 5.10
N GLN A 42 -10.38 1.87 6.37
CA GLN A 42 -11.36 1.40 7.37
C GLN A 42 -12.43 2.45 7.68
N MET A 43 -12.05 3.73 7.75
CA MET A 43 -12.99 4.83 8.00
C MET A 43 -14.06 4.94 6.91
N VAL A 44 -13.74 4.61 5.67
CA VAL A 44 -14.71 4.60 4.56
C VAL A 44 -15.42 3.26 4.38
N GLY A 45 -15.27 2.33 5.33
CA GLY A 45 -16.04 1.09 5.41
C GLY A 45 -15.40 -0.16 4.80
N HIS A 46 -14.14 -0.10 4.38
CA HIS A 46 -13.40 -1.29 3.92
C HIS A 46 -12.79 -2.08 5.08
N SER A 47 -12.53 -3.36 4.88
CA SER A 47 -11.68 -4.15 5.77
C SER A 47 -10.26 -4.21 5.22
N VAL A 48 -9.25 -4.10 6.09
CA VAL A 48 -7.83 -4.14 5.71
C VAL A 48 -7.09 -5.13 6.58
N ASP A 49 -6.52 -6.15 5.97
CA ASP A 49 -5.61 -7.09 6.62
C ASP A 49 -4.16 -6.69 6.31
N ALA A 50 -3.43 -6.29 7.35
CA ALA A 50 -2.01 -5.93 7.26
C ALA A 50 -1.15 -7.12 7.70
N VAL A 51 -0.23 -7.53 6.81
CA VAL A 51 0.61 -8.72 6.99
C VAL A 51 2.08 -8.41 6.71
N CYS A 52 2.97 -9.17 7.34
CA CYS A 52 4.41 -9.11 7.10
C CYS A 52 4.97 -10.54 7.00
N PRO A 53 5.77 -10.89 5.99
CA PRO A 53 6.43 -12.19 5.92
C PRO A 53 7.18 -12.53 7.20
N GLY A 54 6.98 -13.76 7.69
CA GLY A 54 7.62 -14.27 8.91
C GLY A 54 7.02 -13.73 10.22
N LYS A 55 5.95 -12.94 10.17
CA LYS A 55 5.26 -12.42 11.35
C LYS A 55 3.80 -12.85 11.40
N LYS A 56 3.25 -12.90 12.61
CA LYS A 56 1.88 -13.31 12.91
C LYS A 56 1.04 -12.12 13.34
N LYS A 57 -0.27 -12.32 13.31
CA LYS A 57 -1.25 -11.39 13.92
C LYS A 57 -0.86 -11.04 15.35
N GLY A 58 -0.89 -9.75 15.68
CA GLY A 58 -0.51 -9.21 16.99
C GLY A 58 0.97 -8.85 17.12
N GLU A 59 1.84 -9.35 16.26
CA GLU A 59 3.23 -8.90 16.19
C GLU A 59 3.33 -7.51 15.55
N GLN A 60 4.47 -6.86 15.72
CA GLN A 60 4.67 -5.48 15.28
C GLN A 60 5.76 -5.38 14.22
N VAL A 61 5.58 -4.45 13.31
CA VAL A 61 6.65 -3.91 12.46
C VAL A 61 7.05 -2.53 12.97
N ARG A 62 8.35 -2.24 12.91
CA ARG A 62 8.88 -0.91 13.20
C ARG A 62 8.67 -0.04 11.98
N THR A 63 8.23 1.20 12.17
CA THR A 63 8.11 2.17 11.10
C THR A 63 9.31 3.10 11.03
N ALA A 64 9.50 3.76 9.91
CA ALA A 64 10.48 4.83 9.71
C ALA A 64 9.76 6.12 9.34
N ILE A 65 10.26 7.26 9.84
CA ILE A 65 9.81 8.59 9.46
C ILE A 65 10.82 9.15 8.47
N HIS A 66 10.37 9.49 7.27
CA HIS A 66 11.18 10.10 6.22
C HIS A 66 10.79 11.56 6.05
N ASP A 67 11.70 12.45 6.41
CA ASP A 67 11.53 13.90 6.32
C ASP A 67 12.53 14.53 5.35
N PHE A 68 12.11 15.61 4.66
CA PHE A 68 13.00 16.45 3.85
C PHE A 68 13.42 17.65 4.68
N GLU A 69 14.66 17.61 5.19
CA GLU A 69 15.19 18.61 6.12
C GLU A 69 16.13 19.61 5.41
N GLY A 70 16.10 19.69 4.08
CA GLY A 70 16.90 20.60 3.26
C GLY A 70 18.11 19.96 2.57
N ASP A 71 18.35 18.68 2.81
CA ASP A 71 19.38 17.89 2.15
C ASP A 71 18.95 17.41 0.75
N GLN A 72 19.86 16.81 0.01
CA GLN A 72 19.61 16.25 -1.32
C GLN A 72 18.64 15.07 -1.29
N THR A 73 18.49 14.42 -0.15
CA THR A 73 17.60 13.26 0.07
C THR A 73 16.89 13.41 1.41
N TYR A 74 15.99 12.50 1.72
CA TYR A 74 15.30 12.47 3.01
C TYR A 74 16.19 11.95 4.13
N SER A 75 15.94 12.43 5.35
CA SER A 75 16.44 11.80 6.57
C SER A 75 15.58 10.59 6.95
N GLU A 76 16.13 9.69 7.75
CA GLU A 76 15.37 8.58 8.32
C GLU A 76 15.49 8.60 9.85
N LYS A 77 14.35 8.62 10.51
CA LYS A 77 14.21 8.49 11.95
C LYS A 77 13.35 7.30 12.30
N ARG A 78 13.57 6.70 13.46
CA ARG A 78 12.70 5.65 14.00
C ARG A 78 11.30 6.22 14.24
N GLY A 79 10.30 5.61 13.61
CA GLY A 79 8.88 5.93 13.82
C GLY A 79 8.22 5.09 14.92
N HIS A 80 6.94 4.83 14.79
CA HIS A 80 6.14 4.05 15.72
C HIS A 80 6.28 2.53 15.50
N ASN A 81 5.49 1.77 16.21
CA ASN A 81 5.25 0.36 15.93
C ASN A 81 3.85 0.21 15.35
N PHE A 82 3.74 -0.50 14.24
CA PHE A 82 2.45 -0.87 13.65
C PHE A 82 2.13 -2.33 14.00
N THR A 83 0.97 -2.58 14.59
CA THR A 83 0.54 -3.93 14.97
C THR A 83 -0.18 -4.59 13.81
N LEU A 84 0.31 -5.75 13.40
CA LEU A 84 -0.31 -6.57 12.35
C LEU A 84 -1.63 -7.16 12.85
N ASN A 85 -2.66 -7.14 12.01
CA ASN A 85 -3.97 -7.69 12.34
C ASN A 85 -4.29 -9.01 11.64
N ALA A 86 -3.36 -9.51 10.80
CA ALA A 86 -3.44 -10.82 10.17
C ALA A 86 -2.06 -11.50 10.11
N THR A 87 -2.04 -12.82 9.89
CA THR A 87 -0.82 -13.63 9.76
C THR A 87 -0.50 -13.83 8.28
N PHE A 88 0.75 -13.56 7.87
CA PHE A 88 1.15 -13.65 6.47
C PHE A 88 0.93 -15.04 5.85
N ASP A 89 1.24 -16.10 6.57
CA ASP A 89 1.13 -17.47 6.04
C ASP A 89 -0.31 -17.98 5.97
N ASP A 90 -1.27 -17.29 6.61
CA ASP A 90 -2.68 -17.69 6.64
C ASP A 90 -3.51 -17.00 5.53
N ILE A 91 -2.98 -15.93 4.87
CA ILE A 91 -3.73 -15.21 3.84
C ILE A 91 -3.76 -15.98 2.52
N LYS A 92 -4.86 -15.79 1.81
CA LYS A 92 -4.99 -16.22 0.41
C LYS A 92 -5.29 -14.98 -0.43
N ALA A 93 -4.40 -14.63 -1.36
CA ALA A 93 -4.54 -13.44 -2.19
C ALA A 93 -5.88 -13.36 -2.95
N ALA A 94 -6.46 -14.52 -3.26
CA ALA A 94 -7.76 -14.61 -3.92
C ALA A 94 -8.92 -14.02 -3.11
N ASP A 95 -8.82 -14.02 -1.77
CA ASP A 95 -9.86 -13.57 -0.85
C ASP A 95 -9.92 -12.03 -0.70
N TYR A 96 -9.04 -11.30 -1.40
CA TYR A 96 -8.94 -9.84 -1.32
C TYR A 96 -9.29 -9.17 -2.64
N ASP A 97 -9.88 -7.99 -2.55
CA ASP A 97 -10.33 -7.19 -3.69
C ASP A 97 -9.26 -6.24 -4.23
N ALA A 98 -8.34 -5.80 -3.36
CA ALA A 98 -7.25 -4.89 -3.73
C ALA A 98 -6.00 -5.12 -2.87
N LEU A 99 -4.86 -4.64 -3.37
CA LEU A 99 -3.56 -4.68 -2.71
C LEU A 99 -3.06 -3.27 -2.42
N VAL A 100 -2.50 -3.05 -1.22
CA VAL A 100 -1.83 -1.81 -0.82
C VAL A 100 -0.37 -2.12 -0.49
N VAL A 101 0.54 -1.38 -1.10
CA VAL A 101 2.00 -1.54 -0.96
C VAL A 101 2.60 -0.21 -0.52
N PRO A 102 2.73 0.06 0.78
CA PRO A 102 3.46 1.22 1.29
C PRO A 102 4.95 1.17 0.94
N GLY A 103 5.62 2.31 1.09
CA GLY A 103 7.05 2.43 0.84
C GLY A 103 7.91 2.35 2.09
N GLY A 104 8.77 3.35 2.29
CA GLY A 104 9.89 3.26 3.21
C GLY A 104 10.94 2.28 2.69
N ARG A 105 11.74 1.68 3.58
CA ARG A 105 12.74 0.66 3.20
C ARG A 105 12.17 -0.76 3.10
N ALA A 106 10.95 -1.00 3.61
CA ALA A 106 10.35 -2.33 3.56
C ALA A 106 10.32 -2.95 2.15
N PRO A 107 9.96 -2.25 1.07
CA PRO A 107 9.98 -2.79 -0.28
C PRO A 107 11.34 -3.32 -0.74
N GLU A 108 12.45 -2.73 -0.25
CA GLU A 108 13.80 -3.12 -0.67
C GLU A 108 14.12 -4.59 -0.37
N TYR A 109 13.61 -5.13 0.73
CA TYR A 109 13.82 -6.54 1.08
C TYR A 109 12.58 -7.41 0.87
N LEU A 110 11.38 -6.86 0.93
CA LEU A 110 10.15 -7.61 0.62
C LEU A 110 10.17 -8.15 -0.81
N ARG A 111 10.75 -7.40 -1.76
CA ARG A 111 10.91 -7.82 -3.16
C ARG A 111 11.84 -9.03 -3.36
N LEU A 112 12.58 -9.45 -2.34
CA LEU A 112 13.39 -10.65 -2.36
C LEU A 112 12.61 -11.90 -1.94
N ASN A 113 11.37 -11.73 -1.49
CA ASN A 113 10.51 -12.83 -1.03
C ASN A 113 9.56 -13.25 -2.16
N GLU A 114 9.75 -14.45 -2.70
CA GLU A 114 8.97 -14.95 -3.84
C GLU A 114 7.47 -15.04 -3.53
N LYS A 115 7.06 -15.39 -2.30
CA LYS A 115 5.64 -15.40 -1.92
C LYS A 115 5.02 -13.99 -1.99
N VAL A 116 5.79 -12.94 -1.66
CA VAL A 116 5.34 -11.55 -1.81
C VAL A 116 5.15 -11.19 -3.28
N LEU A 117 6.11 -11.57 -4.12
CA LEU A 117 6.02 -11.32 -5.57
C LEU A 117 4.85 -12.09 -6.21
N ASP A 118 4.59 -13.31 -5.75
CA ASP A 118 3.44 -14.09 -6.22
C ASP A 118 2.10 -13.47 -5.82
N ILE A 119 2.02 -12.84 -4.65
CA ILE A 119 0.84 -12.05 -4.26
C ILE A 119 0.65 -10.90 -5.25
N VAL A 120 1.68 -10.11 -5.54
CA VAL A 120 1.60 -8.99 -6.50
C VAL A 120 1.16 -9.48 -7.88
N ARG A 121 1.79 -10.54 -8.39
CA ARG A 121 1.42 -11.17 -9.69
C ARG A 121 -0.03 -11.65 -9.71
N HIS A 122 -0.52 -12.18 -8.58
CA HIS A 122 -1.91 -12.62 -8.46
C HIS A 122 -2.89 -11.47 -8.68
N PHE A 123 -2.69 -10.32 -8.01
CA PHE A 123 -3.54 -9.15 -8.17
C PHE A 123 -3.48 -8.58 -9.59
N ASP A 124 -2.30 -8.52 -10.18
CA ASP A 124 -2.11 -8.09 -11.56
C ASP A 124 -2.85 -8.99 -12.55
N LYS A 125 -2.64 -10.31 -12.46
CA LYS A 125 -3.28 -11.31 -13.35
C LYS A 125 -4.80 -11.32 -13.20
N ALA A 126 -5.30 -11.07 -11.98
CA ALA A 126 -6.73 -11.01 -11.70
C ALA A 126 -7.36 -9.65 -12.09
N GLY A 127 -6.57 -8.69 -12.57
CA GLY A 127 -7.04 -7.33 -12.88
C GLY A 127 -7.54 -6.56 -11.66
N LYS A 128 -7.12 -6.95 -10.45
CA LYS A 128 -7.50 -6.29 -9.21
C LYS A 128 -6.64 -5.04 -8.97
N PRO A 129 -7.19 -3.98 -8.33
CA PRO A 129 -6.43 -2.77 -8.05
C PRO A 129 -5.20 -3.04 -7.17
N ILE A 130 -4.09 -2.38 -7.53
CA ILE A 130 -2.86 -2.33 -6.73
C ILE A 130 -2.52 -0.86 -6.50
N ALA A 131 -2.54 -0.43 -5.24
CA ALA A 131 -2.07 0.89 -4.82
C ALA A 131 -0.66 0.75 -4.25
N ALA A 132 0.31 1.38 -4.89
CA ALA A 132 1.70 1.41 -4.42
C ALA A 132 2.18 2.86 -4.38
N LEU A 133 2.94 3.22 -3.35
CA LEU A 133 3.44 4.57 -3.17
C LEU A 133 4.91 4.56 -2.76
N CYS A 134 5.59 5.70 -2.97
CA CYS A 134 6.99 5.92 -2.62
C CYS A 134 7.92 4.85 -3.22
N HIS A 135 8.50 3.97 -2.40
CA HIS A 135 9.33 2.84 -2.80
C HIS A 135 8.50 1.55 -3.06
N GLY A 136 7.20 1.55 -2.77
CA GLY A 136 6.32 0.40 -3.03
C GLY A 136 6.38 -0.12 -4.48
N PRO A 137 6.47 0.74 -5.52
CA PRO A 137 6.60 0.30 -6.91
C PRO A 137 7.82 -0.59 -7.20
N GLN A 138 8.83 -0.64 -6.32
CA GLN A 138 9.93 -1.59 -6.44
C GLN A 138 9.47 -3.05 -6.37
N LEU A 139 8.41 -3.33 -5.58
CA LEU A 139 7.79 -4.67 -5.57
C LEU A 139 7.14 -5.00 -6.90
N LEU A 140 6.48 -4.01 -7.52
CA LEU A 140 5.82 -4.19 -8.81
C LEU A 140 6.84 -4.40 -9.92
N ALA A 141 7.96 -3.66 -9.88
CA ALA A 141 9.09 -3.84 -10.80
C ALA A 141 9.68 -5.25 -10.68
N ALA A 142 9.98 -5.70 -9.45
CA ALA A 142 10.51 -7.04 -9.20
C ALA A 142 9.53 -8.17 -9.58
N ALA A 143 8.22 -7.94 -9.42
CA ALA A 143 7.19 -8.88 -9.84
C ALA A 143 7.00 -8.93 -11.36
N GLY A 144 7.55 -7.97 -12.13
CA GLY A 144 7.46 -7.91 -13.59
C GLY A 144 6.09 -7.47 -14.11
N VAL A 145 5.34 -6.65 -13.33
CA VAL A 145 3.95 -6.28 -13.65
C VAL A 145 3.80 -4.83 -14.15
N LEU A 146 4.89 -4.11 -14.42
CA LEU A 146 4.84 -2.69 -14.80
C LEU A 146 4.70 -2.44 -16.30
N LYS A 147 5.00 -3.41 -17.14
CA LYS A 147 5.05 -3.23 -18.60
C LYS A 147 3.76 -2.63 -19.16
N GLY A 148 3.89 -1.47 -19.81
CA GLY A 148 2.79 -0.76 -20.46
C GLY A 148 1.79 -0.10 -19.49
N ARG A 149 2.13 0.07 -18.22
CA ARG A 149 1.30 0.72 -17.21
C ARG A 149 1.76 2.15 -16.92
N LYS A 150 0.81 2.99 -16.53
CA LYS A 150 1.11 4.32 -15.97
C LYS A 150 1.36 4.15 -14.47
N VAL A 151 2.55 4.46 -14.03
CA VAL A 151 3.01 4.30 -12.64
C VAL A 151 3.64 5.60 -12.17
N ASN A 152 3.52 5.90 -10.89
CA ASN A 152 4.35 6.88 -10.21
C ASN A 152 5.19 6.18 -9.14
N ALA A 153 6.28 6.81 -8.74
CA ALA A 153 7.15 6.32 -7.68
C ALA A 153 7.86 7.50 -7.01
N TYR A 154 8.51 7.25 -5.88
CA TYR A 154 9.49 8.18 -5.36
C TYR A 154 10.54 8.49 -6.46
N PRO A 155 10.94 9.76 -6.64
CA PRO A 155 11.78 10.15 -7.79
C PRO A 155 13.05 9.31 -7.99
N ALA A 156 13.71 8.90 -6.90
CA ALA A 156 14.90 8.05 -6.98
C ALA A 156 14.60 6.61 -7.45
N CYS A 157 13.36 6.15 -7.41
CA CYS A 157 12.91 4.86 -7.93
C CYS A 157 12.48 4.94 -9.41
N ALA A 158 12.32 6.15 -9.99
CA ALA A 158 11.85 6.32 -11.35
C ALA A 158 12.70 5.56 -12.39
N PRO A 159 14.05 5.61 -12.35
CA PRO A 159 14.88 4.86 -13.31
C PRO A 159 14.63 3.34 -13.26
N GLU A 160 14.43 2.77 -12.07
CA GLU A 160 14.12 1.35 -11.90
C GLU A 160 12.74 1.00 -12.49
N VAL A 161 11.75 1.85 -12.25
CA VAL A 161 10.38 1.68 -12.76
C VAL A 161 10.35 1.80 -14.28
N GLU A 162 11.09 2.76 -14.87
CA GLU A 162 11.22 2.93 -16.32
C GLU A 162 11.89 1.72 -16.98
N LEU A 163 12.94 1.17 -16.36
CA LEU A 163 13.63 -0.03 -16.87
C LEU A 163 12.76 -1.29 -16.80
N ALA A 164 11.81 -1.33 -15.87
CA ALA A 164 10.89 -2.46 -15.71
C ALA A 164 9.70 -2.44 -16.71
N GLY A 165 9.56 -1.40 -17.55
CA GLY A 165 8.60 -1.33 -18.64
C GLY A 165 7.55 -0.30 -18.56
#